data_797ab6922ca628e10fd9e95a0c8279d4
#
_entry.id   797ab6922ca628e10fd9e95a0c8279d4
#
_cell.length_a   1.000
_cell.length_b   1.000
_cell.length_c   1.000
_cell.angle_alpha   90.00
_cell.angle_beta   90.00
_cell.angle_gamma   90.00
#
_symmetry.space_group_name_H-M   'P 1'
#
loop_
_entity.id
_entity.type
_entity.pdbx_description
1 polymer ?
#
loop_
_entity_poly.entity_id
_entity_poly.type
_entity_poly.pdbx_seq_one_letter_code
_entity_poly.pdbx_strand_id
1 'polypeptide(L)'
;MWLEKTPVALDGSVRWGEWRIESGLLGLKVRSWRPGDRLAGRRKKVQDVFVDAKIPRSEREAWPLVVRGSEVVAVPGLVDAPGVKATRE
;
A
#
# COMPACT_ATOMS: atom_id res chain seq x y z
N MET A 1 -21.47 -6.34 2.35
CA MET A 1 -21.28 -5.14 1.50
C MET A 1 -19.83 -4.71 1.59
N TRP A 2 -19.20 -4.59 0.45
CA TRP A 2 -17.81 -4.14 0.40
C TRP A 2 -17.79 -2.61 0.33
N LEU A 3 -17.05 -1.98 1.25
CA LEU A 3 -16.90 -0.54 1.27
C LEU A 3 -15.48 -0.19 0.85
N GLU A 4 -15.36 0.48 -0.29
CA GLU A 4 -14.09 0.99 -0.75
C GLU A 4 -13.73 2.23 0.05
N LYS A 5 -12.57 2.18 0.70
CA LYS A 5 -12.07 3.34 1.44
C LYS A 5 -11.51 4.36 0.47
N THR A 6 -11.85 5.62 0.69
CA THR A 6 -11.30 6.72 -0.09
C THR A 6 -9.80 6.81 0.14
N PRO A 7 -8.99 7.06 -0.91
CA PRO A 7 -7.57 7.29 -0.73
C PRO A 7 -7.31 8.44 0.24
N VAL A 8 -6.34 8.26 1.12
CA VAL A 8 -5.97 9.23 2.15
C VAL A 8 -4.59 9.81 1.83
N ALA A 9 -4.46 11.13 1.86
CA ALA A 9 -3.17 11.77 1.66
C ALA A 9 -2.21 11.36 2.77
N LEU A 10 -1.00 10.93 2.40
CA LEU A 10 0.04 10.60 3.36
C LEU A 10 0.88 11.85 3.61
N ASP A 11 0.48 12.59 4.63
CA ASP A 11 1.13 13.82 5.04
C ASP A 11 1.64 13.64 6.47
N GLY A 12 2.86 13.14 6.58
CA GLY A 12 3.45 12.78 7.86
C GLY A 12 3.14 11.35 8.27
N SER A 13 1.94 11.09 8.76
CA SER A 13 1.55 9.73 9.12
C SER A 13 0.08 9.45 8.85
N VAL A 14 -0.22 8.19 8.56
CA VAL A 14 -1.57 7.70 8.34
C VAL A 14 -1.73 6.38 9.08
N ARG A 15 -2.86 6.22 9.75
CA ARG A 15 -3.23 4.95 10.35
C ARG A 15 -4.25 4.27 9.44
N TRP A 16 -3.93 3.03 9.04
CA TRP A 16 -4.78 2.23 8.16
C TRP A 16 -4.93 0.84 8.74
N GLY A 17 -6.08 0.58 9.37
CA GLY A 17 -6.29 -0.68 10.05
C GLY A 17 -5.24 -0.91 11.13
N GLU A 18 -4.50 -2.01 11.01
CA GLU A 18 -3.40 -2.36 11.92
C GLU A 18 -2.08 -1.69 11.55
N TRP A 19 -2.07 -0.90 10.49
CA TRP A 19 -0.84 -0.30 9.97
C TRP A 19 -0.69 1.15 10.35
N ARG A 20 0.54 1.53 10.65
CA ARG A 20 0.93 2.92 10.78
C ARG A 20 1.96 3.21 9.70
N ILE A 21 1.67 4.16 8.83
CA ILE A 21 2.51 4.50 7.70
C ILE A 21 2.97 5.93 7.85
N GLU A 22 4.29 6.13 7.77
CA GLU A 22 4.91 7.44 7.96
C GLU A 22 5.80 7.77 6.76
N SER A 23 5.76 9.03 6.33
CA SER A 23 6.65 9.53 5.29
C SER A 23 6.73 11.05 5.34
N GLY A 24 7.92 11.57 5.08
CA GLY A 24 8.13 13.00 4.86
C GLY A 24 8.07 13.40 3.38
N LEU A 25 7.80 12.43 2.49
CA LEU A 25 7.72 12.72 1.07
C LEU A 25 6.36 13.34 0.72
N LEU A 26 6.36 14.23 -0.29
CA LEU A 26 5.14 14.87 -0.77
C LEU A 26 4.50 14.06 -1.89
N GLY A 27 3.19 14.20 -2.04
CA GLY A 27 2.46 13.62 -3.16
C GLY A 27 2.11 12.14 -3.01
N LEU A 28 2.29 11.58 -1.83
CA LEU A 28 1.93 10.19 -1.56
C LEU A 28 0.52 10.08 -1.01
N LYS A 29 -0.13 8.96 -1.31
CA LYS A 29 -1.44 8.61 -0.76
C LYS A 29 -1.44 7.16 -0.30
N VAL A 30 -2.33 6.84 0.62
CA VAL A 30 -2.56 5.48 1.08
C VAL A 30 -3.95 5.06 0.62
N ARG A 31 -4.05 3.91 0.01
CA ARG A 31 -5.32 3.34 -0.41
C ARG A 31 -5.28 1.82 -0.37
N SER A 32 -6.44 1.20 -0.48
CA SER A 32 -6.52 -0.26 -0.56
C SER A 32 -6.10 -0.77 -1.94
N TRP A 33 -5.71 -2.05 -1.99
CA TRP A 33 -5.32 -2.71 -3.22
C TRP A 33 -6.49 -2.77 -4.22
N ARG A 34 -6.15 -2.63 -5.50
CA ARG A 34 -7.09 -2.80 -6.62
C ARG A 34 -6.49 -3.77 -7.62
N PRO A 35 -7.30 -4.62 -8.26
CA PRO A 35 -6.81 -5.48 -9.34
C PRO A 35 -6.15 -4.63 -10.43
N GLY A 36 -5.01 -5.08 -10.92
CA GLY A 36 -4.25 -4.35 -11.94
C GLY A 36 -3.18 -3.42 -11.41
N ASP A 37 -3.10 -3.22 -10.11
CA ASP A 37 -2.03 -2.40 -9.51
C ASP A 37 -0.66 -2.97 -9.83
N ARG A 38 0.29 -2.09 -10.15
CA ARG A 38 1.67 -2.45 -10.48
C ARG A 38 2.64 -1.64 -9.64
N LEU A 39 3.78 -2.25 -9.33
CA LEU A 39 4.86 -1.56 -8.63
C LEU A 39 5.56 -0.56 -9.53
N ALA A 40 5.81 0.63 -8.99
CA ALA A 40 6.55 1.66 -9.70
C ALA A 40 7.97 1.19 -10.02
N GLY A 41 8.43 1.44 -11.25
CA GLY A 41 9.75 1.08 -11.69
C GLY A 41 10.01 -0.42 -11.84
N ARG A 42 8.98 -1.25 -11.70
CA ARG A 42 9.08 -2.71 -11.83
C ARG A 42 7.94 -3.22 -12.70
N ARG A 43 8.19 -4.33 -13.39
CA ARG A 43 7.14 -5.00 -14.20
C ARG A 43 6.32 -5.98 -13.39
N LYS A 44 6.39 -5.89 -12.06
CA LYS A 44 5.71 -6.82 -11.18
C LYS A 44 4.38 -6.26 -10.73
N LYS A 45 3.35 -7.08 -10.76
CA LYS A 45 2.02 -6.70 -10.26
C LYS A 45 1.98 -6.85 -8.74
N VAL A 46 1.23 -5.98 -8.08
CA VAL A 46 1.03 -6.07 -6.63
C VAL A 46 0.39 -7.41 -6.26
N GLN A 47 -0.51 -7.92 -7.10
CA GLN A 47 -1.09 -9.25 -6.89
C GLN A 47 -0.02 -10.34 -6.76
N ASP A 48 1.03 -10.28 -7.58
CA ASP A 48 2.12 -11.26 -7.52
C ASP A 48 2.91 -11.14 -6.21
N VAL A 49 3.07 -9.93 -5.70
CA VAL A 49 3.70 -9.70 -4.40
C VAL A 49 2.91 -10.40 -3.29
N PHE A 50 1.59 -10.25 -3.30
CA PHE A 50 0.73 -10.92 -2.32
C PHE A 50 0.79 -12.44 -2.44
N VAL A 51 0.79 -12.96 -3.67
CA VAL A 51 0.86 -14.41 -3.91
C VAL A 51 2.19 -14.95 -3.42
N ASP A 52 3.30 -14.30 -3.75
CA ASP A 52 4.63 -14.71 -3.31
C ASP A 52 4.77 -14.70 -1.78
N ALA A 53 4.13 -13.75 -1.13
CA ALA A 53 4.14 -13.64 0.34
C ALA A 53 3.07 -14.51 1.01
N LYS A 54 2.29 -15.25 0.22
CA LYS A 54 1.22 -16.13 0.70
C LYS A 54 0.16 -15.39 1.54
N ILE A 55 -0.17 -14.17 1.13
CA ILE A 55 -1.19 -13.38 1.80
C ILE A 55 -2.57 -13.83 1.32
N PRO A 56 -3.47 -14.26 2.23
CA PRO A 56 -4.83 -14.65 1.84
C PRO A 56 -5.59 -13.49 1.20
N ARG A 57 -6.49 -13.82 0.28
CA ARG A 57 -7.28 -12.82 -0.44
C ARG A 57 -8.06 -11.89 0.51
N SER A 58 -8.60 -12.45 1.59
CA SER A 58 -9.33 -11.67 2.59
C SER A 58 -8.48 -10.61 3.27
N GLU A 59 -7.19 -10.88 3.45
CA GLU A 59 -6.27 -9.91 4.04
C GLU A 59 -5.83 -8.85 3.04
N ARG A 60 -5.78 -9.18 1.74
CA ARG A 60 -5.37 -8.24 0.69
C ARG A 60 -6.30 -7.04 0.61
N GLU A 61 -7.60 -7.25 0.81
CA GLU A 61 -8.59 -6.18 0.73
C GLU A 61 -8.39 -5.10 1.80
N ALA A 62 -7.88 -5.49 2.96
CA ALA A 62 -7.59 -4.58 4.05
C ALA A 62 -6.15 -4.06 4.05
N TRP A 63 -5.33 -4.52 3.11
CA TRP A 63 -3.91 -4.16 3.07
C TRP A 63 -3.73 -2.77 2.48
N PRO A 64 -3.00 -1.87 3.17
CA PRO A 64 -2.75 -0.54 2.63
C PRO A 64 -1.67 -0.58 1.56
N LEU A 65 -1.78 0.31 0.58
CA LEU A 65 -0.72 0.54 -0.40
C LEU A 65 -0.34 2.01 -0.36
N VAL A 66 0.95 2.29 -0.50
CA VAL A 66 1.44 3.65 -0.65
C VAL A 66 1.60 3.93 -2.13
N VAL A 67 0.92 4.94 -2.63
CA VAL A 67 0.88 5.22 -4.06
C VAL A 67 1.28 6.67 -4.35
N ARG A 68 1.83 6.87 -5.56
CA ARG A 68 2.08 8.18 -6.12
C ARG A 68 1.40 8.22 -7.48
N GLY A 69 0.35 9.04 -7.61
CA GLY A 69 -0.47 9.01 -8.82
C GLY A 69 -1.12 7.64 -9.00
N SER A 70 -0.87 7.01 -10.14
CA SER A 70 -1.40 5.67 -10.45
C SER A 70 -0.42 4.53 -10.12
N GLU A 71 0.75 4.84 -9.59
CA GLU A 71 1.79 3.85 -9.33
C GLU A 71 1.90 3.51 -7.84
N VAL A 72 2.07 2.23 -7.54
CA VAL A 72 2.31 1.77 -6.18
C VAL A 72 3.80 1.86 -5.88
N VAL A 73 4.19 2.66 -4.90
CA VAL A 73 5.59 2.84 -4.53
C VAL A 73 6.02 1.93 -3.39
N ALA A 74 5.10 1.52 -2.52
CA ALA A 74 5.40 0.61 -1.42
C ALA A 74 4.19 -0.26 -1.09
N VAL A 75 4.47 -1.48 -0.66
CA VAL A 75 3.46 -2.39 -0.10
C VAL A 75 3.92 -2.66 1.34
N PRO A 76 3.30 -2.03 2.34
CA PRO A 76 3.72 -2.15 3.73
C PRO A 76 3.98 -3.59 4.16
N GLY A 77 5.14 -3.84 4.75
CA GLY A 77 5.55 -5.18 5.20
C GLY A 77 6.08 -6.10 4.12
N LEU A 78 5.90 -5.79 2.84
CA LEU A 78 6.31 -6.66 1.72
C LEU A 78 7.29 -6.00 0.78
N VAL A 79 7.07 -4.76 0.41
CA VAL A 79 7.97 -3.98 -0.45
C VAL A 79 8.20 -2.63 0.18
N ASP A 80 9.45 -2.38 0.57
CA ASP A 80 9.84 -1.11 1.17
C ASP A 80 10.20 -0.08 0.10
N ALA A 81 10.03 1.19 0.45
CA ALA A 81 10.45 2.30 -0.40
C ALA A 81 11.26 3.30 0.43
N PRO A 82 12.29 3.94 -0.16
CA PRO A 82 13.04 4.98 0.54
C PRO A 82 12.11 6.10 0.99
N GLY A 83 12.25 6.52 2.24
CA GLY A 83 11.46 7.61 2.79
C GLY A 83 10.05 7.21 3.25
N VAL A 84 9.69 5.94 3.16
CA VAL A 84 8.41 5.42 3.66
C VAL A 84 8.67 4.40 4.76
N LYS A 85 8.06 4.60 5.91
CA LYS A 85 8.14 3.67 7.04
C LYS A 85 6.75 3.13 7.34
N ALA A 86 6.63 1.82 7.43
CA ALA A 86 5.38 1.17 7.77
C ALA A 86 5.58 0.22 8.94
N THR A 87 4.70 0.31 9.91
CA THR A 87 4.73 -0.54 11.11
C THR A 87 3.37 -1.18 11.30
N ARG A 88 3.35 -2.46 11.55
CA ARG A 88 2.12 -3.18 11.88
C ARG A 88 1.99 -3.25 13.40
N GLU A 89 0.87 -2.79 13.89
CA GLU A 89 0.56 -2.79 15.33
C GLU A 89 -0.35 -3.94 15.72
#